data_e47a8c7346dfa47a87d10c770caee3fb
#
_entry.id   e47a8c7346dfa47a87d10c770caee3fb
#
_cell.length_a   1.000
_cell.length_b   1.000
_cell.length_c   1.000
_cell.angle_alpha   90.00
_cell.angle_beta   90.00
_cell.angle_gamma   90.00
#
_symmetry.space_group_name_H-M   'P 1'
#
loop_
_entity.id
_entity.type
_entity.pdbx_description
1 polymer ?
#
loop_
_entity_poly.entity_id
_entity_poly.type
_entity_poly.pdbx_seq_one_letter_code
_entity_poly.pdbx_strand_id
1 'polypeptide(L)'
;VKIGYFAQNQAALLDPNKTVFETIDDIAEGEIRTKIRTILGSFLFDEEAIEKKVKVLSGGEKTRLALAKLILAPVNLLILDEPTNHLDMVSKDILKMALMQYDGTLIVVSHDRDFLQGLTDTLYEFSHHHINIFKGDIFEFLESKKMSDLKDLNLETEKKTIVSEQTISQNKIDYQNQKENQKGCNSVYIYIYA
;
A
#
# COMPACT_ATOMS: atom_id res chain seq x y z
N VAL A 1 14.83 15.83 -1.92
CA VAL A 1 13.86 14.76 -1.63
C VAL A 1 14.17 14.21 -0.24
N LYS A 2 13.14 14.13 0.62
CA LYS A 2 13.23 13.44 1.91
C LYS A 2 12.59 12.06 1.74
N ILE A 3 13.36 11.01 2.01
CA ILE A 3 12.95 9.63 1.76
C ILE A 3 12.60 8.96 3.09
N GLY A 4 11.43 8.35 3.15
CA GLY A 4 11.03 7.40 4.19
C GLY A 4 11.12 5.97 3.64
N TYR A 5 11.77 5.07 4.37
CA TYR A 5 11.88 3.67 3.97
C TYR A 5 11.39 2.75 5.08
N PHE A 6 10.50 1.83 4.72
CA PHE A 6 10.00 0.78 5.60
C PHE A 6 10.49 -0.58 5.13
N ALA A 7 11.42 -1.16 5.85
CA ALA A 7 11.89 -2.53 5.64
C ALA A 7 11.20 -3.50 6.59
N GLN A 8 11.27 -4.80 6.30
CA GLN A 8 10.69 -5.87 7.13
C GLN A 8 11.04 -5.80 8.62
N ASN A 9 12.18 -5.21 9.01
CA ASN A 9 12.66 -5.13 10.39
C ASN A 9 12.48 -3.74 11.03
N GLN A 10 11.71 -2.84 10.44
CA GLN A 10 11.57 -1.45 10.91
C GLN A 10 10.97 -1.37 12.32
N ALA A 11 10.11 -2.30 12.70
CA ALA A 11 9.57 -2.39 14.06
C ALA A 11 10.66 -2.59 15.14
N ALA A 12 11.80 -3.17 14.77
CA ALA A 12 12.94 -3.36 15.68
C ALA A 12 13.75 -2.07 15.91
N LEU A 13 13.57 -1.05 15.07
CA LEU A 13 14.24 0.25 15.21
C LEU A 13 13.51 1.22 16.15
N LEU A 14 12.35 0.85 16.66
CA LEU A 14 11.63 1.62 17.66
C LEU A 14 12.38 1.56 19.01
N ASP A 15 12.46 2.70 19.71
CA ASP A 15 13.05 2.73 21.06
C ASP A 15 12.15 1.97 22.04
N PRO A 16 12.62 0.85 22.62
CA PRO A 16 11.81 0.02 23.51
C PRO A 16 11.40 0.70 24.82
N ASN A 17 12.10 1.77 25.21
CA ASN A 17 11.87 2.47 26.47
C ASN A 17 10.85 3.62 26.36
N LYS A 18 10.59 4.12 25.13
CA LYS A 18 9.58 5.14 24.87
C LYS A 18 8.18 4.55 24.89
N THR A 19 7.20 5.39 25.20
CA THR A 19 5.79 5.05 25.02
C THR A 19 5.38 5.18 23.54
N VAL A 20 4.21 4.64 23.19
CA VAL A 20 3.61 4.83 21.87
C VAL A 20 3.45 6.32 21.58
N PHE A 21 2.96 7.10 22.58
CA PHE A 21 2.80 8.54 22.45
C PHE A 21 4.13 9.25 22.17
N GLU A 22 5.15 9.04 23.02
CA GLU A 22 6.46 9.66 22.86
C GLU A 22 7.11 9.35 21.52
N THR A 23 6.89 8.13 20.99
CA THR A 23 7.44 7.70 19.69
C THR A 23 6.90 8.56 18.53
N ILE A 24 5.64 9.00 18.60
CA ILE A 24 5.04 9.88 17.59
C ILE A 24 5.30 11.34 17.89
N ASP A 25 5.30 11.76 19.16
CA ASP A 25 5.59 13.15 19.56
C ASP A 25 6.98 13.61 19.13
N ASP A 26 7.97 12.72 19.11
CA ASP A 26 9.34 13.00 18.62
C ASP A 26 9.41 13.51 17.18
N ILE A 27 8.48 13.09 16.34
CA ILE A 27 8.47 13.43 14.90
C ILE A 27 7.33 14.37 14.52
N ALA A 28 6.38 14.58 15.44
CA ALA A 28 5.19 15.36 15.18
C ALA A 28 5.51 16.86 15.12
N GLU A 29 5.15 17.49 14.00
CA GLU A 29 5.26 18.93 13.80
C GLU A 29 3.88 19.58 13.60
N GLY A 30 3.73 20.84 13.99
CA GLY A 30 2.54 21.63 13.72
C GLY A 30 1.24 21.01 14.24
N GLU A 31 0.25 20.90 13.35
CA GLU A 31 -1.07 20.36 13.70
C GLU A 31 -1.07 18.87 14.06
N ILE A 32 -0.12 18.08 13.56
CA ILE A 32 0.00 16.66 13.87
C ILE A 32 0.18 16.49 15.38
N ARG A 33 1.01 17.33 16.01
CA ARG A 33 1.29 17.28 17.44
C ARG A 33 0.04 17.46 18.31
N THR A 34 -0.88 18.29 17.88
CA THR A 34 -2.14 18.52 18.61
C THR A 34 -3.15 17.37 18.46
N LYS A 35 -2.97 16.53 17.44
CA LYS A 35 -3.89 15.44 17.06
C LYS A 35 -3.30 14.04 17.29
N ILE A 36 -2.15 13.91 17.95
CA ILE A 36 -1.44 12.61 18.11
C ILE A 36 -2.37 11.51 18.64
N ARG A 37 -3.14 11.76 19.70
CA ARG A 37 -4.06 10.77 20.27
C ARG A 37 -5.15 10.34 19.28
N THR A 38 -5.71 11.27 18.53
CA THR A 38 -6.71 10.99 17.50
C THR A 38 -6.10 10.15 16.38
N ILE A 39 -4.90 10.50 15.93
CA ILE A 39 -4.19 9.77 14.89
C ILE A 39 -3.84 8.36 15.38
N LEU A 40 -3.28 8.21 16.57
CA LEU A 40 -2.99 6.90 17.15
C LEU A 40 -4.26 6.05 17.31
N GLY A 41 -5.39 6.66 17.68
CA GLY A 41 -6.69 5.99 17.69
C GLY A 41 -7.10 5.45 16.33
N SER A 42 -6.84 6.17 15.23
CA SER A 42 -7.10 5.67 13.87
C SER A 42 -6.17 4.51 13.47
N PHE A 43 -5.01 4.37 14.13
CA PHE A 43 -4.12 3.20 14.02
C PHE A 43 -4.41 2.11 15.06
N LEU A 44 -5.61 2.10 15.67
CA LEU A 44 -6.06 1.13 16.67
C LEU A 44 -5.23 1.11 17.97
N PHE A 45 -4.72 2.24 18.39
CA PHE A 45 -4.17 2.38 19.73
C PHE A 45 -5.22 3.06 20.61
N ASP A 46 -5.75 2.33 21.59
CA ASP A 46 -6.63 2.88 22.62
C ASP A 46 -5.83 3.74 23.61
N GLU A 47 -6.54 4.43 24.51
CA GLU A 47 -5.92 5.34 25.49
C GLU A 47 -4.92 4.63 26.41
N GLU A 48 -5.17 3.36 26.75
CA GLU A 48 -4.25 2.56 27.56
C GLU A 48 -3.01 2.16 26.76
N ALA A 49 -3.18 1.74 25.49
CA ALA A 49 -2.08 1.36 24.63
C ALA A 49 -1.15 2.52 24.31
N ILE A 50 -1.67 3.74 24.20
CA ILE A 50 -0.91 4.97 23.93
C ILE A 50 0.16 5.22 25.01
N GLU A 51 -0.14 4.90 26.27
CA GLU A 51 0.79 5.08 27.41
C GLU A 51 1.73 3.87 27.62
N LYS A 52 1.51 2.75 26.93
CA LYS A 52 2.37 1.56 27.02
C LYS A 52 3.74 1.83 26.38
N LYS A 53 4.78 1.24 26.98
CA LYS A 53 6.12 1.25 26.39
C LYS A 53 6.20 0.32 25.20
N VAL A 54 6.95 0.70 24.17
CA VAL A 54 7.14 -0.08 22.95
C VAL A 54 7.59 -1.52 23.22
N LYS A 55 8.39 -1.75 24.26
CA LYS A 55 8.88 -3.10 24.63
C LYS A 55 7.76 -4.10 24.95
N VAL A 56 6.62 -3.64 25.46
CA VAL A 56 5.50 -4.52 25.85
C VAL A 56 4.47 -4.74 24.75
N LEU A 57 4.61 -4.03 23.61
CA LEU A 57 3.73 -4.19 22.46
C LEU A 57 3.97 -5.53 21.76
N SER A 58 2.90 -6.08 21.21
CA SER A 58 2.95 -7.22 20.28
C SER A 58 3.70 -6.85 18.98
N GLY A 59 4.08 -7.86 18.19
CA GLY A 59 4.73 -7.63 16.90
C GLY A 59 3.89 -6.80 15.95
N GLY A 60 2.58 -7.08 15.85
CA GLY A 60 1.65 -6.31 15.01
C GLY A 60 1.48 -4.86 15.46
N GLU A 61 1.39 -4.61 16.77
CA GLU A 61 1.32 -3.23 17.32
C GLU A 61 2.61 -2.46 17.03
N LYS A 62 3.79 -3.09 17.18
CA LYS A 62 5.07 -2.46 16.82
C LYS A 62 5.14 -2.11 15.34
N THR A 63 4.66 -3.00 14.48
CA THR A 63 4.61 -2.76 13.03
C THR A 63 3.69 -1.59 12.71
N ARG A 64 2.47 -1.54 13.28
CA ARG A 64 1.54 -0.41 13.12
C ARG A 64 2.14 0.91 13.61
N LEU A 65 2.80 0.90 14.76
CA LEU A 65 3.44 2.10 15.31
C LEU A 65 4.58 2.60 14.41
N ALA A 66 5.42 1.68 13.89
CA ALA A 66 6.50 2.03 12.98
C ALA A 66 5.96 2.62 11.66
N LEU A 67 4.86 2.06 11.13
CA LEU A 67 4.18 2.58 9.93
C LEU A 67 3.56 3.96 10.21
N ALA A 68 2.84 4.13 11.31
CA ALA A 68 2.28 5.41 11.72
C ALA A 68 3.38 6.48 11.83
N LYS A 69 4.48 6.14 12.50
CA LYS A 69 5.66 7.03 12.61
C LYS A 69 6.19 7.45 11.25
N LEU A 70 6.30 6.51 10.30
CA LEU A 70 6.86 6.79 8.99
C LEU A 70 5.94 7.66 8.12
N ILE A 71 4.62 7.39 8.14
CA ILE A 71 3.62 8.15 7.35
C ILE A 71 3.50 9.59 7.88
N LEU A 72 3.62 9.78 9.19
CA LEU A 72 3.54 11.10 9.83
C LEU A 72 4.84 11.90 9.73
N ALA A 73 5.96 11.25 9.37
CA ALA A 73 7.22 11.96 9.17
C ALA A 73 7.12 12.91 7.95
N PRO A 74 7.79 14.07 7.97
CA PRO A 74 7.76 15.03 6.87
C PRO A 74 8.63 14.55 5.69
N VAL A 75 8.25 13.42 5.09
CA VAL A 75 8.88 12.82 3.91
C VAL A 75 8.01 13.03 2.67
N ASN A 76 8.61 13.09 1.49
CA ASN A 76 7.89 13.28 0.22
C ASN A 76 8.09 12.12 -0.77
N LEU A 77 8.91 11.14 -0.40
CA LEU A 77 9.01 9.83 -1.05
C LEU A 77 8.95 8.75 0.03
N LEU A 78 7.98 7.87 -0.06
CA LEU A 78 7.78 6.76 0.86
C LEU A 78 7.99 5.44 0.12
N ILE A 79 8.91 4.62 0.61
CA ILE A 79 9.21 3.31 0.07
C ILE A 79 8.83 2.26 1.11
N LEU A 80 7.91 1.37 0.77
CA LEU A 80 7.40 0.33 1.65
C LEU A 80 7.72 -1.05 1.05
N ASP A 81 8.43 -1.87 1.81
CA ASP A 81 8.78 -3.24 1.45
C ASP A 81 8.00 -4.23 2.31
N GLU A 82 7.03 -4.92 1.67
CA GLU A 82 6.10 -5.86 2.31
C GLU A 82 5.45 -5.31 3.61
N PRO A 83 4.80 -4.13 3.56
CA PRO A 83 4.30 -3.46 4.76
C PRO A 83 3.13 -4.20 5.42
N THR A 84 2.49 -5.12 4.70
CA THR A 84 1.34 -5.91 5.18
C THR A 84 1.74 -7.16 5.95
N ASN A 85 3.02 -7.53 5.94
CA ASN A 85 3.50 -8.68 6.67
C ASN A 85 3.25 -8.53 8.18
N HIS A 86 2.69 -9.56 8.79
CA HIS A 86 2.33 -9.62 10.22
C HIS A 86 1.20 -8.68 10.65
N LEU A 87 0.48 -8.04 9.71
CA LEU A 87 -0.71 -7.27 10.00
C LEU A 87 -1.96 -8.13 9.84
N ASP A 88 -2.91 -7.96 10.77
CA ASP A 88 -4.27 -8.45 10.61
C ASP A 88 -5.05 -7.65 9.54
N MET A 89 -6.19 -8.16 9.11
CA MET A 89 -7.00 -7.55 8.05
C MET A 89 -7.38 -6.09 8.36
N VAL A 90 -7.80 -5.82 9.59
CA VAL A 90 -8.22 -4.47 10.02
C VAL A 90 -7.03 -3.50 9.97
N SER A 91 -5.86 -3.95 10.43
CA SER A 91 -4.62 -3.14 10.36
C SER A 91 -4.17 -2.85 8.94
N LYS A 92 -4.35 -3.80 8.01
CA LYS A 92 -4.09 -3.60 6.57
C LYS A 92 -4.99 -2.54 5.97
N ASP A 93 -6.29 -2.57 6.29
CA ASP A 93 -7.27 -1.58 5.80
C ASP A 93 -6.93 -0.17 6.30
N ILE A 94 -6.56 -0.05 7.57
CA ILE A 94 -6.15 1.23 8.15
C ILE A 94 -4.88 1.76 7.48
N LEU A 95 -3.88 0.90 7.29
CA LEU A 95 -2.67 1.27 6.57
C LEU A 95 -2.99 1.75 5.16
N LYS A 96 -3.83 1.01 4.43
CA LYS A 96 -4.27 1.36 3.08
C LYS A 96 -4.94 2.73 3.05
N MET A 97 -5.88 3.00 3.96
CA MET A 97 -6.56 4.31 4.05
C MET A 97 -5.58 5.45 4.36
N ALA A 98 -4.61 5.22 5.25
CA ALA A 98 -3.59 6.21 5.57
C ALA A 98 -2.68 6.52 4.37
N LEU A 99 -2.30 5.48 3.60
CA LEU A 99 -1.49 5.65 2.38
C LEU A 99 -2.25 6.33 1.24
N MET A 100 -3.56 6.11 1.12
CA MET A 100 -4.41 6.82 0.14
C MET A 100 -4.51 8.33 0.44
N GLN A 101 -4.29 8.75 1.69
CA GLN A 101 -4.28 10.16 2.09
C GLN A 101 -2.87 10.78 2.10
N TYR A 102 -1.86 10.00 1.75
CA TYR A 102 -0.48 10.49 1.75
C TYR A 102 -0.21 11.36 0.50
N ASP A 103 0.25 12.60 0.68
CA ASP A 103 0.45 13.59 -0.39
C ASP A 103 1.80 13.47 -1.13
N GLY A 104 2.62 12.46 -0.82
CA GLY A 104 3.92 12.25 -1.44
C GLY A 104 3.91 11.18 -2.53
N THR A 105 5.08 10.89 -3.07
CA THR A 105 5.29 9.74 -3.95
C THR A 105 5.41 8.47 -3.12
N LEU A 106 4.69 7.43 -3.51
CA LEU A 106 4.67 6.13 -2.83
C LEU A 106 5.22 5.03 -3.74
N ILE A 107 6.19 4.28 -3.24
CA ILE A 107 6.66 3.04 -3.86
C ILE A 107 6.34 1.91 -2.89
N VAL A 108 5.56 0.94 -3.35
CA VAL A 108 5.17 -0.22 -2.53
C VAL A 108 5.61 -1.50 -3.20
N VAL A 109 6.28 -2.35 -2.44
CA VAL A 109 6.55 -3.74 -2.80
C VAL A 109 5.61 -4.59 -1.97
N SER A 110 4.71 -5.35 -2.60
CA SER A 110 3.80 -6.24 -1.87
C SER A 110 3.27 -7.37 -2.76
N HIS A 111 3.07 -8.53 -2.15
CA HIS A 111 2.37 -9.67 -2.76
C HIS A 111 0.86 -9.66 -2.45
N ASP A 112 0.39 -8.75 -1.62
CA ASP A 112 -1.01 -8.63 -1.19
C ASP A 112 -1.81 -7.81 -2.23
N ARG A 113 -2.51 -8.51 -3.13
CA ARG A 113 -3.26 -7.91 -4.23
C ARG A 113 -4.42 -7.05 -3.75
N ASP A 114 -5.10 -7.47 -2.68
CA ASP A 114 -6.24 -6.74 -2.11
C ASP A 114 -5.77 -5.43 -1.47
N PHE A 115 -4.59 -5.46 -0.84
CA PHE A 115 -3.96 -4.25 -0.33
C PHE A 115 -3.59 -3.28 -1.45
N LEU A 116 -3.06 -3.78 -2.57
CA LEU A 116 -2.64 -2.96 -3.71
C LEU A 116 -3.79 -2.37 -4.51
N GLN A 117 -4.96 -3.01 -4.50
CA GLN A 117 -6.14 -2.58 -5.24
C GLN A 117 -6.52 -1.13 -4.91
N GLY A 118 -6.63 -0.28 -5.93
CA GLY A 118 -6.99 1.14 -5.78
C GLY A 118 -5.94 2.02 -5.11
N LEU A 119 -4.82 1.42 -4.62
CA LEU A 119 -3.68 2.16 -4.06
C LEU A 119 -2.71 2.60 -5.16
N THR A 120 -2.73 1.94 -6.31
CA THR A 120 -1.70 2.04 -7.34
C THR A 120 -2.26 2.46 -8.67
N ASP A 121 -1.51 3.28 -9.41
CA ASP A 121 -1.81 3.74 -10.76
C ASP A 121 -0.79 3.26 -11.80
N THR A 122 0.37 2.79 -11.35
CA THR A 122 1.45 2.32 -12.21
C THR A 122 2.12 1.11 -11.58
N LEU A 123 2.29 0.05 -12.35
CA LEU A 123 2.88 -1.21 -11.96
C LEU A 123 4.20 -1.44 -12.71
N TYR A 124 5.22 -1.84 -11.98
CA TYR A 124 6.49 -2.28 -12.54
C TYR A 124 6.64 -3.78 -12.28
N GLU A 125 6.56 -4.57 -13.34
CA GLU A 125 6.79 -6.00 -13.27
C GLU A 125 8.23 -6.32 -13.66
N PHE A 126 8.93 -7.03 -12.81
CA PHE A 126 10.29 -7.53 -13.08
C PHE A 126 10.19 -9.00 -13.47
N SER A 127 10.41 -9.29 -14.74
CA SER A 127 10.32 -10.64 -15.29
C SER A 127 11.43 -10.87 -16.32
N HIS A 128 12.10 -12.01 -16.25
CA HIS A 128 13.13 -12.44 -17.22
C HIS A 128 14.19 -11.36 -17.54
N HIS A 129 14.68 -10.64 -16.52
CA HIS A 129 15.63 -9.52 -16.63
C HIS A 129 15.11 -8.28 -17.37
N HIS A 130 13.80 -8.18 -17.58
CA HIS A 130 13.14 -7.02 -18.16
C HIS A 130 12.21 -6.38 -17.15
N ILE A 131 11.96 -5.08 -17.30
CA ILE A 131 11.00 -4.31 -16.51
C ILE A 131 9.85 -3.96 -17.46
N ASN A 132 8.68 -4.50 -17.16
CA ASN A 132 7.44 -4.17 -17.86
C ASN A 132 6.69 -3.12 -17.05
N ILE A 133 6.25 -2.05 -17.69
CA ILE A 133 5.50 -0.98 -17.06
C ILE A 133 4.05 -1.08 -17.52
N PHE A 134 3.14 -1.19 -16.56
CA PHE A 134 1.71 -1.19 -16.80
C PHE A 134 1.06 0.01 -16.10
N LYS A 135 0.26 0.78 -16.84
CA LYS A 135 -0.54 1.88 -16.27
C LYS A 135 -1.95 1.38 -15.99
N GLY A 136 -2.32 1.34 -14.74
CA GLY A 136 -3.61 0.84 -14.27
C GLY A 136 -3.51 0.15 -12.92
N ASP A 137 -4.61 -0.40 -12.46
CA ASP A 137 -4.73 -1.15 -11.22
C ASP A 137 -4.17 -2.57 -11.34
N ILE A 138 -3.85 -3.20 -10.19
CA ILE A 138 -3.35 -4.58 -10.10
C ILE A 138 -4.29 -5.59 -10.75
N PHE A 139 -5.61 -5.42 -10.63
CA PHE A 139 -6.57 -6.36 -11.24
C PHE A 139 -6.64 -6.20 -12.75
N GLU A 140 -6.58 -4.98 -13.29
CA GLU A 140 -6.47 -4.74 -14.74
C GLU A 140 -5.21 -5.39 -15.32
N PHE A 141 -4.09 -5.31 -14.59
CA PHE A 141 -2.84 -5.97 -14.96
C PHE A 141 -2.99 -7.49 -15.00
N LEU A 142 -3.57 -8.09 -13.94
CA LEU A 142 -3.78 -9.55 -13.88
C LEU A 142 -4.73 -10.06 -14.95
N GLU A 143 -5.77 -9.29 -15.28
CA GLU A 143 -6.66 -9.63 -16.40
C GLU A 143 -5.93 -9.58 -17.73
N SER A 144 -5.13 -8.53 -17.97
CA SER A 144 -4.34 -8.41 -19.20
C SER A 144 -3.35 -9.56 -19.36
N LYS A 145 -2.72 -10.01 -18.27
CA LYS A 145 -1.84 -11.18 -18.28
C LYS A 145 -2.58 -12.47 -18.59
N LYS A 146 -3.71 -12.73 -17.96
CA LYS A 146 -4.52 -13.92 -18.26
C LYS A 146 -4.95 -13.96 -19.73
N MET A 147 -5.28 -12.80 -20.30
CA MET A 147 -5.64 -12.70 -21.71
C MET A 147 -4.44 -12.94 -22.64
N SER A 148 -3.23 -12.51 -22.29
CA SER A 148 -2.02 -12.79 -23.05
C SER A 148 -1.66 -14.29 -22.99
N ASP A 149 -1.66 -14.88 -21.80
CA ASP A 149 -1.39 -16.31 -21.62
C ASP A 149 -2.39 -17.20 -22.38
N LEU A 150 -3.68 -16.82 -22.38
CA LEU A 150 -4.70 -17.50 -23.16
C LEU A 150 -4.51 -17.34 -24.69
N LYS A 151 -4.00 -16.17 -25.13
CA LYS A 151 -3.66 -15.97 -26.56
C LYS A 151 -2.45 -16.81 -26.97
N ASP A 152 -1.44 -16.91 -26.12
CA ASP A 152 -0.26 -17.72 -26.38
C ASP A 152 -0.61 -19.22 -26.41
N LEU A 153 -1.49 -19.68 -25.52
CA LEU A 153 -2.05 -21.04 -25.56
C LEU A 153 -2.95 -21.27 -26.79
N ASN A 154 -3.69 -20.26 -27.25
CA ASN A 154 -4.52 -20.36 -28.44
C ASN A 154 -3.71 -20.28 -29.74
N LEU A 155 -2.57 -19.62 -29.77
CA LEU A 155 -1.64 -19.64 -30.92
C LEU A 155 -1.04 -21.04 -31.14
N GLU A 156 -0.94 -21.85 -30.09
CA GLU A 156 -0.61 -23.29 -30.23
C GLU A 156 -1.84 -24.16 -30.67
N THR A 157 -3.05 -23.64 -30.50
CA THR A 157 -4.31 -24.36 -30.83
C THR A 157 -5.10 -23.77 -31.98
N GLU A 158 -4.68 -22.66 -32.60
CA GLU A 158 -5.37 -22.09 -33.77
C GLU A 158 -5.18 -22.92 -35.07
N LYS A 159 -5.90 -23.98 -35.06
CA LYS A 159 -6.75 -24.40 -36.18
C LYS A 159 -8.11 -24.76 -35.59
N LYS A 160 -8.96 -23.80 -35.27
CA LYS A 160 -10.42 -23.85 -35.29
C LYS A 160 -11.13 -22.88 -34.33
N THR A 161 -11.83 -21.97 -34.96
CA THR A 161 -13.23 -21.51 -34.69
C THR A 161 -13.46 -20.35 -33.70
N ILE A 162 -13.92 -19.29 -34.30
CA ILE A 162 -14.55 -18.04 -33.85
C ILE A 162 -15.81 -18.31 -33.00
N VAL A 163 -16.05 -17.58 -31.90
CA VAL A 163 -17.33 -16.93 -31.54
C VAL A 163 -17.28 -16.11 -30.25
N SER A 164 -17.60 -14.87 -30.39
CA SER A 164 -18.42 -13.87 -29.65
C SER A 164 -17.89 -13.15 -28.43
N GLU A 165 -17.72 -11.84 -28.66
CA GLU A 165 -17.67 -10.73 -27.71
C GLU A 165 -19.08 -10.44 -27.16
N GLN A 166 -19.21 -10.27 -25.86
CA GLN A 166 -20.18 -9.37 -25.19
C GLN A 166 -20.21 -9.69 -23.68
N THR A 167 -19.41 -9.00 -22.83
CA THR A 167 -19.74 -8.79 -21.39
C THR A 167 -18.77 -7.83 -20.65
N ILE A 168 -17.93 -7.05 -21.36
CA ILE A 168 -16.85 -6.26 -20.72
C ILE A 168 -17.26 -4.79 -20.41
N SER A 169 -18.48 -4.37 -20.78
CA SER A 169 -18.80 -2.92 -20.82
C SER A 169 -19.36 -2.31 -19.52
N GLN A 170 -19.85 -3.07 -18.56
CA GLN A 170 -20.51 -2.48 -17.37
C GLN A 170 -19.59 -2.16 -16.20
N ASN A 171 -18.53 -2.94 -15.97
CA ASN A 171 -17.59 -2.69 -14.86
C ASN A 171 -16.63 -1.51 -15.10
N LYS A 172 -16.46 -1.07 -16.36
CA LYS A 172 -15.60 0.09 -16.68
C LYS A 172 -16.21 1.44 -16.27
N ILE A 173 -17.53 1.56 -16.25
CA ILE A 173 -18.23 2.82 -16.01
C ILE A 173 -18.19 3.20 -14.50
N ASP A 174 -18.32 2.23 -13.61
CA ASP A 174 -18.32 2.49 -12.15
C ASP A 174 -16.91 2.84 -11.63
N TYR A 175 -15.87 2.29 -12.25
CA TYR A 175 -14.48 2.56 -11.88
C TYR A 175 -14.01 3.95 -12.34
N GLN A 176 -14.44 4.42 -13.52
CA GLN A 176 -14.12 5.77 -14.00
C GLN A 176 -14.76 6.87 -13.15
N ASN A 177 -15.97 6.65 -12.65
CA ASN A 177 -16.68 7.62 -11.79
C ASN A 177 -16.05 7.74 -10.39
N GLN A 178 -15.37 6.71 -9.88
CA GLN A 178 -14.58 6.79 -8.63
C GLN A 178 -13.25 7.52 -8.83
N LYS A 179 -12.62 7.41 -10.00
CA LYS A 179 -11.32 8.04 -10.32
C LYS A 179 -11.42 9.57 -10.52
N GLU A 180 -12.55 10.08 -10.97
CA GLU A 180 -12.75 11.52 -11.18
C GLU A 180 -12.91 12.32 -9.89
N ASN A 181 -13.28 11.68 -8.77
CA ASN A 181 -13.41 12.32 -7.45
C ASN A 181 -12.12 12.34 -6.61
N GLN A 182 -11.03 11.72 -7.08
CA GLN A 182 -9.74 11.68 -6.39
C GLN A 182 -8.66 12.41 -7.19
N LYS A 183 -8.85 13.71 -7.45
CA LYS A 183 -7.79 14.58 -8.01
C LYS A 183 -6.88 15.12 -6.90
N GLY A 184 -6.06 14.24 -6.34
CA GLY A 184 -4.79 14.57 -5.73
C GLY A 184 -3.74 13.68 -6.41
N CYS A 185 -2.80 14.28 -7.12
CA CYS A 185 -1.86 13.54 -7.97
C CYS A 185 -0.79 12.85 -7.12
N ASN A 186 -1.10 11.66 -6.61
CA ASN A 186 -0.15 10.80 -5.94
C ASN A 186 0.27 9.71 -6.92
N SER A 187 1.50 9.78 -7.43
CA SER A 187 2.04 8.72 -8.27
C SER A 187 2.45 7.54 -7.38
N VAL A 188 1.76 6.42 -7.52
CA VAL A 188 2.04 5.20 -6.78
C VAL A 188 2.71 4.19 -7.71
N TYR A 189 3.86 3.70 -7.30
CA TYR A 189 4.65 2.72 -8.05
C TYR A 189 4.71 1.42 -7.28
N ILE A 190 4.52 0.30 -7.97
CA ILE A 190 4.59 -1.03 -7.36
C ILE A 190 5.60 -1.89 -8.06
N TYR A 191 6.24 -2.67 -7.22
CA TYR A 191 7.08 -3.79 -7.58
C TYR A 191 6.35 -5.10 -7.24
N ILE A 192 6.13 -5.97 -8.24
CA ILE A 192 5.69 -7.34 -8.02
C ILE A 192 6.81 -8.27 -8.46
N TYR A 193 7.30 -9.07 -7.52
CA TYR A 193 8.20 -10.18 -7.81
C TYR A 193 7.36 -11.40 -8.19
N ALA A 194 7.62 -12.00 -9.34
CA ALA A 194 7.02 -13.28 -9.76
C ALA A 194 7.99 -14.42 -9.45
#